data_cd917e1696dfd5432e5dabc95c0813d4
#
_entry.id   cd917e1696dfd5432e5dabc95c0813d4
#
_cell.length_a   1.000
_cell.length_b   1.000
_cell.length_c   1.000
_cell.angle_alpha   90.00
_cell.angle_beta   90.00
_cell.angle_gamma   90.00
#
_symmetry.space_group_name_H-M   'P 1'
#
loop_
_entity.id
_entity.type
_entity.pdbx_description
1 polymer ?
#
loop_
_entity_poly.entity_id
_entity_poly.type
_entity_poly.pdbx_seq_one_letter_code
_entity_poly.pdbx_strand_id
1 'polypeptide(L)'
;FRVLRNMRQMQIASQNGFELEYELINKLDKIEVLYLAGLFHDIGKGKGGDHSKIGAKISFDFAKKIGLSVADADLVSWLVLNHLQMSSISQKKDISDPETINSFAELVLNTERLNYLYLLTVNDIRATNPALWNGWKHSLLRDLFLLTRSKLNKEPLICNIVMYIAVKKIQRFYRKSRSVNNICPISLDEIFYPCWS
;
A
#
# COMPACT_ATOMS: atom_id res chain seq x y z
N PHE A 1 11.61 -15.55 11.47
CA PHE A 1 12.12 -16.11 10.20
C PHE A 1 11.11 -16.96 9.41
N ARG A 2 9.98 -17.44 10.02
CA ARG A 2 8.96 -18.22 9.29
C ARG A 2 8.32 -17.44 8.16
N VAL A 3 8.02 -16.14 8.37
CA VAL A 3 7.46 -15.24 7.33
C VAL A 3 8.36 -15.22 6.09
N LEU A 4 9.65 -14.99 6.26
CA LEU A 4 10.61 -14.95 5.15
C LEU A 4 10.70 -16.30 4.40
N ARG A 5 10.65 -17.43 5.14
CA ARG A 5 10.60 -18.75 4.54
C ARG A 5 9.35 -18.92 3.67
N ASN A 6 8.18 -18.52 4.18
CA ASN A 6 6.92 -18.62 3.44
C ASN A 6 6.97 -17.77 2.17
N MET A 7 7.48 -16.53 2.25
CA MET A 7 7.68 -15.65 1.08
C MET A 7 8.57 -16.31 0.05
N ARG A 8 9.71 -16.89 0.47
CA ARG A 8 10.60 -17.55 -0.46
C ARG A 8 9.99 -18.80 -1.10
N GLN A 9 9.27 -19.61 -0.33
CA GLN A 9 8.56 -20.77 -0.88
C GLN A 9 7.49 -20.35 -1.90
N MET A 10 6.76 -19.27 -1.59
CA MET A 10 5.75 -18.69 -2.48
C MET A 10 6.36 -18.14 -3.78
N GLN A 11 7.57 -17.60 -3.73
CA GLN A 11 8.29 -17.09 -4.89
C GLN A 11 8.80 -18.20 -5.82
N ILE A 12 9.22 -19.33 -5.25
CA ILE A 12 9.85 -20.42 -6.02
C ILE A 12 8.82 -21.31 -6.72
N ALA A 13 7.70 -21.59 -6.06
CA ALA A 13 6.70 -22.52 -6.57
C ALA A 13 5.28 -22.07 -6.29
N SER A 14 4.42 -22.13 -7.31
CA SER A 14 2.99 -22.00 -7.12
C SER A 14 2.48 -23.16 -6.25
N GLN A 15 1.74 -22.83 -5.20
CA GLN A 15 1.06 -23.80 -4.34
C GLN A 15 -0.43 -23.77 -4.67
N ASN A 16 -1.09 -24.94 -4.63
CA ASN A 16 -2.53 -25.01 -4.87
C ASN A 16 -3.29 -24.03 -3.97
N GLY A 17 -4.09 -23.16 -4.58
CA GLY A 17 -4.86 -22.13 -3.91
C GLY A 17 -4.08 -20.84 -3.61
N PHE A 18 -2.83 -20.72 -4.06
CA PHE A 18 -1.97 -19.51 -3.92
C PHE A 18 -1.44 -19.01 -5.26
N GLU A 19 -2.17 -19.28 -6.34
CA GLU A 19 -1.77 -18.87 -7.70
C GLU A 19 -1.67 -17.35 -7.82
N LEU A 20 -2.60 -16.62 -7.19
CA LEU A 20 -2.60 -15.16 -7.17
C LEU A 20 -1.36 -14.62 -6.45
N GLU A 21 -1.05 -15.16 -5.28
CA GLU A 21 0.09 -14.73 -4.48
C GLU A 21 1.42 -15.03 -5.19
N TYR A 22 1.52 -16.20 -5.83
CA TYR A 22 2.67 -16.56 -6.67
C TYR A 22 2.87 -15.58 -7.82
N GLU A 23 1.81 -15.23 -8.54
CA GLU A 23 1.88 -14.23 -9.60
C GLU A 23 2.28 -12.85 -9.07
N LEU A 24 1.68 -12.42 -7.96
CA LEU A 24 1.95 -11.11 -7.40
C LEU A 24 3.38 -10.98 -6.91
N ILE A 25 3.89 -11.97 -6.16
CA ILE A 25 5.25 -11.89 -5.60
C ILE A 25 6.32 -11.87 -6.69
N ASN A 26 6.09 -12.57 -7.81
CA ASN A 26 7.00 -12.60 -8.94
C ASN A 26 6.86 -11.38 -9.89
N LYS A 27 5.84 -10.55 -9.70
CA LYS A 27 5.64 -9.29 -10.41
C LYS A 27 6.07 -8.05 -9.61
N LEU A 28 6.56 -8.24 -8.37
CA LEU A 28 7.06 -7.11 -7.58
C LEU A 28 8.37 -6.59 -8.19
N ASP A 29 8.45 -5.28 -8.39
CA ASP A 29 9.65 -4.63 -8.91
C ASP A 29 10.84 -4.73 -7.93
N LYS A 30 10.55 -4.70 -6.62
CA LYS A 30 11.55 -4.66 -5.54
C LYS A 30 11.20 -5.65 -4.44
N ILE A 31 11.53 -6.91 -4.67
CA ILE A 31 11.23 -8.00 -3.73
C ILE A 31 11.90 -7.80 -2.36
N GLU A 32 13.06 -7.11 -2.32
CA GLU A 32 13.79 -6.79 -1.08
C GLU A 32 12.96 -5.94 -0.12
N VAL A 33 12.08 -5.07 -0.62
CA VAL A 33 11.15 -4.28 0.22
C VAL A 33 10.21 -5.21 0.99
N LEU A 34 9.65 -6.24 0.31
CA LEU A 34 8.78 -7.23 0.97
C LEU A 34 9.54 -8.02 2.03
N TYR A 35 10.75 -8.48 1.72
CA TYR A 35 11.57 -9.24 2.66
C TYR A 35 11.96 -8.41 3.88
N LEU A 36 12.33 -7.13 3.68
CA LEU A 36 12.62 -6.22 4.80
C LEU A 36 11.39 -5.96 5.65
N ALA A 37 10.23 -5.68 5.04
CA ALA A 37 8.99 -5.53 5.79
C ALA A 37 8.67 -6.80 6.60
N GLY A 38 8.82 -7.99 6.01
CA GLY A 38 8.64 -9.27 6.69
C GLY A 38 9.65 -9.54 7.81
N LEU A 39 10.88 -9.01 7.71
CA LEU A 39 11.88 -9.11 8.77
C LEU A 39 11.54 -8.19 9.96
N PHE A 40 11.03 -7.00 9.68
CA PHE A 40 10.88 -5.93 10.67
C PHE A 40 9.45 -5.77 11.22
N HIS A 41 8.41 -6.42 10.65
CA HIS A 41 7.00 -6.18 11.03
C HIS A 41 6.75 -6.27 12.53
N ASP A 42 7.44 -7.15 13.22
CA ASP A 42 7.29 -7.43 14.66
C ASP A 42 8.48 -6.98 15.52
N ILE A 43 9.48 -6.27 14.95
CA ILE A 43 10.71 -5.91 15.67
C ILE A 43 10.48 -5.00 16.88
N GLY A 44 9.35 -4.29 16.91
CA GLY A 44 8.94 -3.43 18.03
C GLY A 44 8.27 -4.16 19.19
N LYS A 45 7.95 -5.46 19.07
CA LYS A 45 7.30 -6.23 20.14
C LYS A 45 8.18 -6.26 21.40
N GLY A 46 7.56 -6.05 22.56
CA GLY A 46 8.26 -6.06 23.86
C GLY A 46 9.02 -4.79 24.22
N LYS A 47 9.01 -3.74 23.36
CA LYS A 47 9.74 -2.48 23.63
C LYS A 47 8.88 -1.39 24.33
N GLY A 48 7.66 -1.73 24.73
CA GLY A 48 6.71 -0.76 25.29
C GLY A 48 6.08 0.15 24.21
N GLY A 49 4.79 0.39 24.31
CA GLY A 49 4.05 1.21 23.32
C GLY A 49 3.63 0.46 22.07
N ASP A 50 3.28 1.21 21.02
CA ASP A 50 2.83 0.68 19.74
C ASP A 50 3.99 0.07 18.94
N HIS A 51 4.04 -1.26 18.91
CA HIS A 51 5.13 -1.99 18.25
C HIS A 51 5.23 -1.69 16.74
N SER A 52 4.10 -1.39 16.07
CA SER A 52 4.10 -1.06 14.64
C SER A 52 4.79 0.28 14.39
N LYS A 53 4.53 1.29 15.23
CA LYS A 53 5.21 2.60 15.13
C LYS A 53 6.70 2.50 15.43
N ILE A 54 7.07 1.75 16.48
CA ILE A 54 8.48 1.51 16.83
C ILE A 54 9.18 0.77 15.70
N GLY A 55 8.56 -0.31 15.19
CA GLY A 55 9.08 -1.10 14.09
C GLY A 55 9.25 -0.31 12.79
N ALA A 56 8.28 0.55 12.47
CA ALA A 56 8.32 1.43 11.29
C ALA A 56 9.56 2.35 11.31
N LYS A 57 9.84 2.99 12.44
CA LYS A 57 11.03 3.83 12.58
C LYS A 57 12.32 3.04 12.42
N ILE A 58 12.42 1.89 13.12
CA ILE A 58 13.62 1.04 13.06
C ILE A 58 13.86 0.54 11.63
N SER A 59 12.80 0.10 10.94
CA SER A 59 12.90 -0.41 9.58
C SER A 59 13.29 0.67 8.58
N PHE A 60 12.79 1.90 8.72
CA PHE A 60 13.20 3.04 7.90
C PHE A 60 14.70 3.32 8.04
N ASP A 61 15.16 3.50 9.29
CA ASP A 61 16.55 3.82 9.58
C ASP A 61 17.50 2.72 9.07
N PHE A 62 17.10 1.45 9.22
CA PHE A 62 17.86 0.31 8.71
C PHE A 62 17.89 0.30 7.16
N ALA A 63 16.74 0.47 6.50
CA ALA A 63 16.64 0.48 5.04
C ALA A 63 17.53 1.58 4.44
N LYS A 64 17.53 2.77 5.04
CA LYS A 64 18.44 3.86 4.64
C LYS A 64 19.90 3.50 4.85
N LYS A 65 20.24 2.89 5.97
CA LYS A 65 21.62 2.49 6.30
C LYS A 65 22.20 1.47 5.32
N ILE A 66 21.37 0.57 4.79
CA ILE A 66 21.80 -0.42 3.78
C ILE A 66 21.74 0.09 2.34
N GLY A 67 21.41 1.38 2.13
CA GLY A 67 21.50 2.04 0.83
C GLY A 67 20.21 2.02 0.00
N LEU A 68 19.04 1.67 0.57
CA LEU A 68 17.78 1.84 -0.16
C LEU A 68 17.48 3.31 -0.42
N SER A 69 16.75 3.58 -1.50
CA SER A 69 16.23 4.92 -1.78
C SER A 69 15.30 5.38 -0.64
N VAL A 70 15.07 6.69 -0.54
CA VAL A 70 14.10 7.23 0.45
C VAL A 70 12.72 6.64 0.22
N ALA A 71 12.28 6.56 -1.04
CA ALA A 71 10.97 6.03 -1.38
C ALA A 71 10.80 4.55 -0.98
N ASP A 72 11.84 3.72 -1.17
CA ASP A 72 11.82 2.33 -0.77
C ASP A 72 11.85 2.16 0.75
N ALA A 73 12.65 2.97 1.45
CA ALA A 73 12.69 2.98 2.91
C ALA A 73 11.34 3.42 3.50
N ASP A 74 10.68 4.43 2.89
CA ASP A 74 9.32 4.85 3.25
C ASP A 74 8.31 3.72 3.03
N LEU A 75 8.41 2.98 1.92
CA LEU A 75 7.52 1.86 1.64
C LEU A 75 7.70 0.73 2.65
N VAL A 76 8.94 0.35 3.01
CA VAL A 76 9.22 -0.63 4.07
C VAL A 76 8.62 -0.18 5.39
N SER A 77 8.87 1.06 5.78
CA SER A 77 8.35 1.66 7.03
C SER A 77 6.82 1.65 7.06
N TRP A 78 6.18 2.06 5.97
CA TRP A 78 4.73 2.07 5.82
C TRP A 78 4.13 0.66 5.94
N LEU A 79 4.76 -0.34 5.33
CA LEU A 79 4.34 -1.74 5.43
C LEU A 79 4.41 -2.25 6.86
N VAL A 80 5.50 -1.96 7.56
CA VAL A 80 5.67 -2.33 8.98
C VAL A 80 4.64 -1.63 9.86
N LEU A 81 4.36 -0.34 9.62
CA LEU A 81 3.35 0.42 10.36
C LEU A 81 1.95 -0.18 10.17
N ASN A 82 1.62 -0.61 8.97
CA ASN A 82 0.26 -1.01 8.59
C ASN A 82 0.06 -2.53 8.48
N HIS A 83 1.04 -3.37 8.89
CA HIS A 83 1.00 -4.81 8.67
C HIS A 83 -0.24 -5.52 9.27
N LEU A 84 -0.86 -4.96 10.32
CA LEU A 84 -2.05 -5.51 10.95
C LEU A 84 -3.37 -5.02 10.33
N GLN A 85 -3.34 -3.97 9.49
CA GLN A 85 -4.56 -3.31 9.01
C GLN A 85 -5.41 -4.24 8.16
N MET A 86 -4.82 -4.90 7.19
CA MET A 86 -5.57 -5.76 6.28
C MET A 86 -6.19 -6.97 6.99
N SER A 87 -5.47 -7.61 7.92
CA SER A 87 -6.00 -8.72 8.71
C SER A 87 -7.10 -8.26 9.66
N SER A 88 -6.99 -7.06 10.24
CA SER A 88 -8.02 -6.49 11.11
C SER A 88 -9.29 -6.15 10.34
N ILE A 89 -9.17 -5.51 9.18
CA ILE A 89 -10.32 -5.12 8.35
C ILE A 89 -11.05 -6.37 7.85
N SER A 90 -10.33 -7.32 7.25
CA SER A 90 -10.95 -8.53 6.69
C SER A 90 -11.69 -9.39 7.70
N GLN A 91 -11.30 -9.35 8.99
CA GLN A 91 -11.90 -10.19 10.03
C GLN A 91 -12.93 -9.47 10.90
N LYS A 92 -12.93 -8.14 10.93
CA LYS A 92 -13.73 -7.35 11.89
C LYS A 92 -14.71 -6.39 11.24
N LYS A 93 -14.59 -6.15 9.93
CA LYS A 93 -15.46 -5.23 9.19
C LYS A 93 -16.22 -5.98 8.11
N ASP A 94 -17.35 -5.43 7.71
CA ASP A 94 -18.08 -5.90 6.55
C ASP A 94 -17.37 -5.42 5.28
N ILE A 95 -16.76 -6.35 4.55
CA ILE A 95 -16.07 -6.07 3.28
C ILE A 95 -17.04 -5.91 2.11
N SER A 96 -18.34 -6.23 2.27
CA SER A 96 -19.36 -5.92 1.28
C SER A 96 -19.84 -4.47 1.33
N ASP A 97 -19.53 -3.75 2.43
CA ASP A 97 -19.80 -2.33 2.58
C ASP A 97 -18.81 -1.49 1.74
N PRO A 98 -19.32 -0.71 0.76
CA PRO A 98 -18.47 0.17 -0.05
C PRO A 98 -17.64 1.17 0.75
N GLU A 99 -18.13 1.64 1.90
CA GLU A 99 -17.42 2.58 2.78
C GLU A 99 -16.15 1.94 3.37
N THR A 100 -16.24 0.67 3.75
CA THR A 100 -15.10 -0.13 4.22
C THR A 100 -14.02 -0.23 3.13
N ILE A 101 -14.40 -0.51 1.89
CA ILE A 101 -13.48 -0.60 0.76
C ILE A 101 -12.87 0.77 0.42
N ASN A 102 -13.69 1.83 0.41
CA ASN A 102 -13.21 3.19 0.16
C ASN A 102 -12.16 3.63 1.19
N SER A 103 -12.47 3.48 2.48
CA SER A 103 -11.55 3.83 3.57
C SER A 103 -10.23 3.04 3.48
N PHE A 104 -10.30 1.76 3.10
CA PHE A 104 -9.10 0.94 2.92
C PHE A 104 -8.31 1.33 1.67
N ALA A 105 -8.98 1.67 0.56
CA ALA A 105 -8.32 2.18 -0.64
C ALA A 105 -7.60 3.52 -0.39
N GLU A 106 -8.21 4.42 0.39
CA GLU A 106 -7.58 5.68 0.84
C GLU A 106 -6.35 5.42 1.72
N LEU A 107 -6.36 4.40 2.58
CA LEU A 107 -5.21 4.03 3.40
C LEU A 107 -4.05 3.53 2.55
N VAL A 108 -4.31 2.62 1.59
CA VAL A 108 -3.24 2.00 0.78
C VAL A 108 -2.76 2.90 -0.35
N LEU A 109 -3.59 3.82 -0.84
CA LEU A 109 -3.33 4.84 -1.85
C LEU A 109 -3.13 4.32 -3.28
N ASN A 110 -2.46 3.19 -3.48
CA ASN A 110 -2.15 2.65 -4.81
C ASN A 110 -2.03 1.12 -4.80
N THR A 111 -2.05 0.54 -6.00
CA THR A 111 -1.98 -0.90 -6.19
C THR A 111 -0.63 -1.50 -5.76
N GLU A 112 0.46 -0.74 -5.85
CA GLU A 112 1.77 -1.20 -5.40
C GLU A 112 1.76 -1.50 -3.90
N ARG A 113 1.38 -0.53 -3.06
CA ARG A 113 1.25 -0.71 -1.60
C ARG A 113 0.28 -1.83 -1.25
N LEU A 114 -0.83 -1.94 -1.99
CA LEU A 114 -1.81 -3.01 -1.79
C LEU A 114 -1.19 -4.39 -2.03
N ASN A 115 -0.42 -4.57 -3.10
CA ASN A 115 0.23 -5.84 -3.43
C ASN A 115 1.22 -6.27 -2.33
N TYR A 116 2.10 -5.35 -1.91
CA TYR A 116 3.05 -5.62 -0.83
C TYR A 116 2.35 -5.95 0.49
N LEU A 117 1.33 -5.17 0.87
CA LEU A 117 0.60 -5.37 2.13
C LEU A 117 -0.16 -6.70 2.15
N TYR A 118 -0.79 -7.07 1.04
CA TYR A 118 -1.46 -8.36 0.89
C TYR A 118 -0.50 -9.52 1.07
N LEU A 119 0.62 -9.51 0.34
CA LEU A 119 1.63 -10.56 0.42
C LEU A 119 2.25 -10.66 1.81
N LEU A 120 2.55 -9.52 2.45
CA LEU A 120 3.03 -9.48 3.83
C LEU A 120 2.02 -10.12 4.79
N THR A 121 0.75 -9.72 4.71
CA THR A 121 -0.33 -10.20 5.59
C THR A 121 -0.57 -11.70 5.45
N VAL A 122 -0.65 -12.21 4.21
CA VAL A 122 -0.81 -13.65 3.95
C VAL A 122 0.33 -14.45 4.58
N ASN A 123 1.58 -14.02 4.37
CA ASN A 123 2.75 -14.74 4.86
C ASN A 123 2.93 -14.62 6.38
N ASP A 124 2.54 -13.50 6.99
CA ASP A 124 2.55 -13.31 8.43
C ASP A 124 1.54 -14.24 9.14
N ILE A 125 0.27 -14.25 8.71
CA ILE A 125 -0.76 -15.11 9.32
C ILE A 125 -0.37 -16.60 9.18
N ARG A 126 0.12 -17.02 8.01
CA ARG A 126 0.60 -18.40 7.79
C ARG A 126 1.80 -18.77 8.67
N ALA A 127 2.63 -17.80 9.01
CA ALA A 127 3.83 -18.00 9.83
C ALA A 127 3.52 -18.05 11.33
N THR A 128 2.57 -17.23 11.77
CA THR A 128 2.25 -17.03 13.19
C THR A 128 1.54 -18.24 13.76
N ASN A 129 0.50 -18.74 13.09
CA ASN A 129 -0.20 -19.95 13.49
C ASN A 129 -0.79 -20.69 12.29
N PRO A 130 -0.12 -21.73 11.79
CA PRO A 130 -0.65 -22.53 10.66
C PRO A 130 -2.05 -23.12 10.91
N ALA A 131 -2.39 -23.41 12.18
CA ALA A 131 -3.72 -23.91 12.53
C ALA A 131 -4.82 -22.84 12.44
N LEU A 132 -4.46 -21.56 12.53
CA LEU A 132 -5.39 -20.43 12.33
C LEU A 132 -5.57 -20.07 10.85
N TRP A 133 -4.68 -20.55 9.99
CA TRP A 133 -4.82 -20.39 8.54
C TRP A 133 -5.84 -21.41 8.02
N ASN A 134 -6.93 -20.92 7.48
CA ASN A 134 -7.95 -21.74 6.84
C ASN A 134 -8.46 -21.07 5.57
N GLY A 135 -9.17 -21.83 4.72
CA GLY A 135 -9.70 -21.34 3.46
C GLY A 135 -10.62 -20.12 3.59
N TRP A 136 -11.37 -20.03 4.70
CA TRP A 136 -12.25 -18.88 4.95
C TRP A 136 -11.46 -17.58 5.16
N LYS A 137 -10.42 -17.58 6.00
CA LYS A 137 -9.57 -16.41 6.21
C LYS A 137 -8.83 -16.00 4.94
N HIS A 138 -8.36 -16.99 4.19
CA HIS A 138 -7.73 -16.75 2.89
C HIS A 138 -8.71 -16.07 1.93
N SER A 139 -9.94 -16.57 1.83
CA SER A 139 -10.98 -15.97 0.99
C SER A 139 -11.26 -14.53 1.39
N LEU A 140 -11.47 -14.23 2.68
CA LEU A 140 -11.71 -12.86 3.15
C LEU A 140 -10.58 -11.89 2.79
N LEU A 141 -9.32 -12.30 2.96
CA LEU A 141 -8.17 -11.46 2.58
C LEU A 141 -8.10 -11.24 1.08
N ARG A 142 -8.34 -12.30 0.30
CA ARG A 142 -8.35 -12.25 -1.16
C ARG A 142 -9.48 -11.36 -1.68
N ASP A 143 -10.68 -11.48 -1.11
CA ASP A 143 -11.84 -10.67 -1.49
C ASP A 143 -11.60 -9.19 -1.18
N LEU A 144 -11.10 -8.86 0.03
CA LEU A 144 -10.70 -7.50 0.37
C LEU A 144 -9.65 -6.94 -0.60
N PHE A 145 -8.65 -7.75 -0.95
CA PHE A 145 -7.62 -7.39 -1.93
C PHE A 145 -8.22 -7.08 -3.31
N LEU A 146 -9.07 -7.99 -3.84
CA LEU A 146 -9.63 -7.84 -5.18
C LEU A 146 -10.59 -6.66 -5.28
N LEU A 147 -11.46 -6.46 -4.27
CA LEU A 147 -12.38 -5.32 -4.20
C LEU A 147 -11.62 -3.99 -4.15
N THR A 148 -10.60 -3.91 -3.28
CA THR A 148 -9.77 -2.70 -3.16
C THR A 148 -8.98 -2.42 -4.44
N ARG A 149 -8.39 -3.46 -5.06
CA ARG A 149 -7.69 -3.33 -6.34
C ARG A 149 -8.61 -2.84 -7.45
N SER A 150 -9.84 -3.37 -7.51
CA SER A 150 -10.85 -2.91 -8.48
C SER A 150 -11.20 -1.43 -8.27
N LYS A 151 -11.32 -0.98 -7.02
CA LYS A 151 -11.57 0.42 -6.68
C LYS A 151 -10.39 1.31 -7.11
N LEU A 152 -9.17 0.94 -6.77
CA LEU A 152 -7.96 1.70 -7.12
C LEU A 152 -7.75 1.82 -8.64
N ASN A 153 -8.13 0.78 -9.42
CA ASN A 153 -8.00 0.79 -10.87
C ASN A 153 -9.11 1.59 -11.59
N LYS A 154 -10.29 1.71 -10.97
CA LYS A 154 -11.41 2.48 -11.54
C LYS A 154 -11.29 3.98 -11.28
N GLU A 155 -10.58 4.37 -10.23
CA GLU A 155 -10.26 5.75 -9.91
C GLU A 155 -8.75 5.94 -10.04
N PRO A 156 -8.27 6.65 -11.07
CA PRO A 156 -6.89 7.11 -11.09
C PRO A 156 -6.72 8.22 -10.04
N LEU A 157 -6.75 7.84 -8.75
CA LEU A 157 -6.63 8.74 -7.59
C LEU A 157 -5.37 9.62 -7.67
N ILE A 158 -4.31 9.12 -8.29
CA ILE A 158 -3.06 9.86 -8.43
C ILE A 158 -3.22 11.03 -9.40
N CYS A 159 -3.96 10.87 -10.50
CA CYS A 159 -4.21 11.96 -11.44
C CYS A 159 -5.02 13.08 -10.77
N ASN A 160 -6.04 12.73 -9.97
CA ASN A 160 -6.91 13.73 -9.33
C ASN A 160 -6.21 14.45 -8.15
N ILE A 161 -5.40 13.78 -7.34
CA ILE A 161 -4.71 14.43 -6.21
C ILE A 161 -3.53 15.29 -6.71
N VAL A 162 -2.72 14.80 -7.62
CA VAL A 162 -1.62 15.57 -8.21
C VAL A 162 -2.17 16.74 -9.02
N MET A 163 -3.24 16.52 -9.80
CA MET A 163 -3.95 17.59 -10.51
C MET A 163 -4.60 18.58 -9.53
N TYR A 164 -5.27 18.13 -8.48
CA TYR A 164 -5.86 19.01 -7.46
C TYR A 164 -4.79 19.86 -6.75
N ILE A 165 -3.67 19.26 -6.35
CA ILE A 165 -2.55 19.98 -5.71
C ILE A 165 -1.88 20.94 -6.72
N ALA A 166 -1.69 20.51 -7.97
CA ALA A 166 -1.13 21.37 -9.02
C ALA A 166 -2.05 22.54 -9.31
N VAL A 167 -3.35 22.29 -9.49
CA VAL A 167 -4.36 23.36 -9.71
C VAL A 167 -4.42 24.31 -8.51
N LYS A 168 -4.40 23.82 -7.27
CA LYS A 168 -4.36 24.68 -6.07
C LYS A 168 -3.07 25.50 -5.97
N LYS A 169 -1.91 24.95 -6.34
CA LYS A 169 -0.65 25.69 -6.40
C LYS A 169 -0.66 26.75 -7.49
N ILE A 170 -1.17 26.41 -8.68
CA ILE A 170 -1.34 27.34 -9.80
C ILE A 170 -2.33 28.45 -9.41
N GLN A 171 -3.48 28.14 -8.83
CA GLN A 171 -4.44 29.14 -8.36
C GLN A 171 -3.86 30.07 -7.27
N ARG A 172 -3.03 29.54 -6.34
CA ARG A 172 -2.33 30.37 -5.36
C ARG A 172 -1.30 31.29 -6.01
N PHE A 173 -0.57 30.79 -7.01
CA PHE A 173 0.40 31.58 -7.77
C PHE A 173 -0.30 32.72 -8.54
N TYR A 174 -1.41 32.43 -9.26
CA TYR A 174 -2.20 33.43 -9.96
C TYR A 174 -2.87 34.45 -9.03
N ARG A 175 -3.34 34.07 -7.85
CA ARG A 175 -3.86 35.03 -6.86
C ARG A 175 -2.77 35.96 -6.35
N LYS A 176 -1.54 35.48 -6.23
CA LYS A 176 -0.39 36.26 -5.76
C LYS A 176 0.14 37.20 -6.88
N SER A 177 0.11 36.80 -8.14
CA SER A 177 0.52 37.63 -9.28
C SER A 177 -0.57 38.63 -9.72
N ARG A 178 -1.85 38.40 -9.44
CA ARG A 178 -2.93 39.39 -9.66
C ARG A 178 -2.78 40.66 -8.86
N SER A 179 -2.00 40.61 -7.80
CA SER A 179 -1.63 41.82 -7.01
C SER A 179 -0.61 42.71 -7.72
N VAL A 180 -0.04 42.28 -8.84
CA VAL A 180 1.10 42.96 -9.46
C VAL A 180 0.92 43.36 -10.93
N ASN A 181 0.10 42.69 -11.77
CA ASN A 181 -0.11 43.09 -13.15
C ASN A 181 -1.38 42.49 -13.79
N ASN A 182 -2.09 43.28 -14.63
CA ASN A 182 -3.22 42.87 -15.48
C ASN A 182 -2.76 41.85 -16.54
N ILE A 183 -2.89 40.55 -16.28
CA ILE A 183 -2.69 39.50 -17.28
C ILE A 183 -4.02 38.76 -17.50
N CYS A 184 -4.41 38.64 -18.77
CA CYS A 184 -5.65 38.04 -19.30
C CYS A 184 -5.82 36.58 -18.77
N PRO A 185 -7.01 36.14 -18.35
CA PRO A 185 -7.24 34.78 -17.88
C PRO A 185 -7.23 33.80 -19.06
N ILE A 186 -6.30 32.87 -19.09
CA ILE A 186 -6.39 31.65 -19.91
C ILE A 186 -7.52 30.82 -19.31
N SER A 187 -8.52 30.46 -20.11
CA SER A 187 -9.62 29.59 -19.69
C SER A 187 -9.07 28.19 -19.34
N LEU A 188 -9.44 27.67 -18.19
CA LEU A 188 -9.06 26.34 -17.75
C LEU A 188 -9.58 25.23 -18.68
N ASP A 189 -10.60 25.53 -19.49
CA ASP A 189 -11.20 24.59 -20.45
C ASP A 189 -10.29 24.30 -21.65
N GLU A 190 -9.33 25.19 -21.97
CA GLU A 190 -8.36 24.96 -23.06
C GLU A 190 -7.19 24.04 -22.68
N ILE A 191 -6.95 23.82 -21.39
CA ILE A 191 -5.84 22.99 -20.90
C ILE A 191 -6.25 21.51 -20.73
N PHE A 192 -7.56 21.22 -20.68
CA PHE A 192 -8.08 19.91 -20.27
C PHE A 192 -8.67 19.05 -21.40
N TYR A 193 -8.60 19.46 -22.67
CA TYR A 193 -9.28 18.78 -23.78
C TYR A 193 -8.56 17.58 -24.45
N PRO A 194 -7.35 17.09 -24.08
CA PRO A 194 -6.79 15.89 -24.74
C PRO A 194 -7.01 14.56 -23.99
N CYS A 195 -7.74 14.50 -22.87
CA CYS A 195 -7.84 13.26 -22.09
C CYS A 195 -9.18 12.53 -22.16
N TRP A 196 -10.09 12.92 -23.07
CA TRP A 196 -11.40 12.28 -23.26
C TRP A 196 -11.66 11.92 -24.74
N SER A 197 -10.80 11.07 -25.30
CA SER A 197 -11.11 10.36 -26.56
C SER A 197 -10.50 8.97 -26.51
#